data_7bedb401a4ee894d6f2fbde71d0c192b
#
_entry.id   7bedb401a4ee894d6f2fbde71d0c192b
#
_cell.length_a   1.000
_cell.length_b   1.000
_cell.length_c   1.000
_cell.angle_alpha   90.00
_cell.angle_beta   90.00
_cell.angle_gamma   90.00
#
_symmetry.space_group_name_H-M   'P 1'
#
loop_
_entity.id
_entity.type
_entity.pdbx_description
1 polymer ?
#
loop_
_entity_poly.entity_id
_entity_poly.type
_entity_poly.pdbx_seq_one_letter_code
_entity_poly.pdbx_strand_id
1 'polypeptide(L)' 'MMIDVIREIVYNVTGKENLEMDTDFLKDLGLNSFDIMNIVCAFEERYDISVPTRDVWQLRQVSDVVKYLADKGITE' A
#
# COMPACT_ATOMS: atom_id res chain seq x y z
N MET A 1 5.83 2.32 12.99
CA MET A 1 6.06 3.14 11.78
C MET A 1 5.11 2.71 10.69
N MET A 2 4.84 3.58 9.74
CA MET A 2 3.87 3.27 8.68
C MET A 2 4.23 2.01 7.90
N ILE A 3 5.51 1.73 7.68
CA ILE A 3 5.89 0.51 6.96
C ILE A 3 5.38 -0.75 7.65
N ASP A 4 5.28 -0.73 8.96
CA ASP A 4 4.76 -1.89 9.69
C ASP A 4 3.28 -2.12 9.41
N VAL A 5 2.51 -1.03 9.29
CA VAL A 5 1.10 -1.10 8.92
C VAL A 5 0.95 -1.64 7.50
N ILE A 6 1.79 -1.14 6.59
CA ILE A 6 1.78 -1.59 5.20
C ILE A 6 2.12 -3.08 5.11
N ARG A 7 3.12 -3.52 5.86
CA ARG A 7 3.49 -4.94 5.93
C ARG A 7 2.33 -5.79 6.41
N GLU A 8 1.64 -5.36 7.46
CA GLU A 8 0.50 -6.08 8.01
C GLU A 8 -0.61 -6.21 6.99
N ILE A 9 -0.99 -5.11 6.36
CA ILE A 9 -2.09 -5.09 5.39
C ILE A 9 -1.75 -5.95 4.17
N VAL A 10 -0.57 -5.79 3.62
CA VAL A 10 -0.16 -6.56 2.44
C VAL A 10 -0.12 -8.05 2.77
N TYR A 11 0.39 -8.41 3.93
CA TYR A 11 0.41 -9.82 4.35
C TYR A 11 -1.00 -10.37 4.49
N ASN A 12 -1.90 -9.64 5.12
CA ASN A 12 -3.28 -10.09 5.32
C ASN A 12 -4.02 -10.27 4.00
N VAL A 13 -3.73 -9.43 3.00
CA VAL A 13 -4.42 -9.49 1.71
C VAL A 13 -3.79 -10.51 0.76
N THR A 14 -2.45 -10.60 0.73
CA THR A 14 -1.74 -11.36 -0.32
C THR A 14 -0.85 -12.47 0.21
N GLY A 15 -0.54 -12.48 1.49
CA GLY A 15 0.41 -13.44 2.07
C GLY A 15 1.87 -13.10 1.78
N LYS A 16 2.15 -11.97 1.12
CA LYS A 16 3.53 -11.59 0.81
C LYS A 16 4.20 -10.95 2.01
N GLU A 17 5.48 -11.26 2.20
CA GLU A 17 6.29 -10.84 3.34
C GLU A 17 7.54 -10.08 2.89
N ASN A 18 8.27 -9.56 3.88
CA ASN A 18 9.61 -8.97 3.68
C ASN A 18 9.62 -7.71 2.84
N LEU A 19 8.57 -6.89 2.96
CA LEU A 19 8.53 -5.59 2.29
C LEU A 19 9.55 -4.64 2.90
N GLU A 20 10.23 -3.89 2.03
CA GLU A 20 11.09 -2.79 2.41
C GLU A 20 10.58 -1.51 1.73
N MET A 21 11.18 -0.37 2.05
CA MET A 21 10.71 0.90 1.49
C MET A 21 10.83 0.96 -0.03
N ASP A 22 11.81 0.28 -0.60
CA ASP A 22 12.04 0.27 -2.04
C ASP A 22 11.37 -0.93 -2.75
N THR A 23 10.61 -1.74 -2.05
CA THR A 23 9.89 -2.86 -2.65
C THR A 23 8.84 -2.34 -3.62
N ASP A 24 8.88 -2.85 -4.86
CA ASP A 24 7.90 -2.52 -5.91
C ASP A 24 6.78 -3.58 -5.88
N PHE A 25 5.54 -3.11 -5.76
CA PHE A 25 4.41 -4.03 -5.62
C PHE A 25 4.22 -4.94 -6.82
N LEU A 26 4.48 -4.45 -8.02
CA LEU A 26 4.32 -5.25 -9.24
C LEU A 26 5.58 -6.04 -9.57
N LYS A 27 6.74 -5.37 -9.58
CA LYS A 27 8.01 -6.01 -9.98
C LYS A 27 8.52 -7.01 -8.96
N ASP A 28 8.53 -6.61 -7.68
CA ASP A 28 9.16 -7.43 -6.64
C ASP A 28 8.19 -8.44 -6.04
N LEU A 29 6.93 -8.06 -5.85
CA LEU A 29 5.93 -8.95 -5.25
C LEU A 29 5.09 -9.69 -6.28
N GLY A 30 5.11 -9.24 -7.52
CA GLY A 30 4.34 -9.89 -8.58
C GLY A 30 2.84 -9.80 -8.40
N LEU A 31 2.35 -8.74 -7.75
CA LEU A 31 0.92 -8.58 -7.52
C LEU A 31 0.22 -8.17 -8.81
N ASN A 32 -1.04 -8.56 -8.94
CA ASN A 32 -1.88 -8.14 -10.06
C ASN A 32 -2.81 -7.01 -9.63
N SER A 33 -3.61 -6.51 -10.58
CA SER A 33 -4.53 -5.40 -10.33
C SER A 33 -5.54 -5.71 -9.24
N PHE A 34 -6.01 -6.96 -9.19
CA PHE A 34 -6.97 -7.38 -8.19
C PHE A 34 -6.38 -7.30 -6.79
N ASP A 35 -5.15 -7.78 -6.61
CA ASP A 35 -4.44 -7.71 -5.33
C ASP A 35 -4.24 -6.25 -4.91
N ILE A 36 -3.81 -5.41 -5.85
CA ILE A 36 -3.58 -3.99 -5.58
C ILE A 36 -4.87 -3.31 -5.09
N MET A 37 -5.99 -3.57 -5.77
CA MET A 37 -7.26 -2.94 -5.37
C MET A 37 -7.74 -3.43 -4.01
N ASN A 38 -7.49 -4.70 -3.68
CA ASN A 38 -7.83 -5.22 -2.36
C ASN A 38 -6.98 -4.56 -1.25
N ILE A 39 -5.70 -4.32 -1.54
CA ILE A 39 -4.83 -3.60 -0.61
C ILE A 39 -5.33 -2.18 -0.40
N VAL A 40 -5.69 -1.50 -1.50
CA VAL A 40 -6.23 -0.14 -1.44
C VAL A 40 -7.49 -0.10 -0.59
N CYS A 41 -8.41 -1.03 -0.81
CA CYS A 41 -9.64 -1.09 -0.02
C CYS A 41 -9.35 -1.24 1.47
N ALA A 42 -8.35 -2.06 1.82
CA ALA A 42 -7.97 -2.24 3.23
C ALA A 42 -7.47 -0.93 3.85
N PHE A 43 -6.68 -0.16 3.10
CA PHE A 43 -6.22 1.14 3.57
C PHE A 43 -7.39 2.13 3.70
N GLU A 44 -8.29 2.13 2.73
CA GLU A 44 -9.45 3.01 2.77
C GLU A 44 -10.31 2.76 3.99
N GLU A 45 -10.50 1.48 4.34
CA GLU A 45 -11.28 1.11 5.52
C GLU A 45 -10.56 1.48 6.81
N ARG A 46 -9.26 1.20 6.87
CA ARG A 46 -8.49 1.44 8.10
C ARG A 46 -8.42 2.91 8.47
N TYR A 47 -8.28 3.78 7.48
CA TYR A 47 -8.08 5.21 7.71
C TYR A 47 -9.27 6.08 7.32
N ASP A 48 -10.35 5.46 6.88
CA ASP A 48 -11.56 6.17 6.43
C ASP A 48 -11.22 7.23 5.38
N ILE A 49 -10.50 6.81 4.36
CA ILE A 49 -10.07 7.68 3.26
C ILE A 49 -10.53 7.10 1.93
N SER A 50 -10.45 7.93 0.89
CA SER A 50 -10.76 7.51 -0.48
C SER A 50 -9.52 7.76 -1.33
N VAL A 51 -9.09 6.74 -2.08
CA VAL A 51 -7.92 6.82 -2.95
C VAL A 51 -8.38 6.69 -4.40
N PRO A 52 -8.36 7.78 -5.18
CA PRO A 52 -8.77 7.70 -6.59
C PRO A 52 -7.89 6.72 -7.37
N THR A 53 -8.50 6.03 -8.33
CA THR A 53 -7.81 5.03 -9.12
C THR A 53 -6.54 5.59 -9.80
N ARG A 54 -6.61 6.82 -10.30
CA ARG A 54 -5.44 7.44 -10.94
C ARG A 54 -4.26 7.59 -9.98
N ASP A 55 -4.54 7.79 -8.68
CA ASP A 55 -3.49 7.90 -7.67
C ASP A 55 -2.86 6.53 -7.41
N VAL A 56 -3.69 5.49 -7.40
CA VAL A 56 -3.24 4.11 -7.14
C VAL A 56 -2.11 3.72 -8.08
N TRP A 57 -2.27 4.02 -9.37
CA TRP A 57 -1.30 3.59 -10.38
C TRP A 57 -0.01 4.40 -10.38
N GLN A 58 0.08 5.43 -9.55
CA GLN A 58 1.31 6.19 -9.33
C GLN A 58 2.10 5.64 -8.15
N LEU A 59 1.50 4.76 -7.35
CA LEU A 59 2.13 4.22 -6.14
C LEU A 59 2.80 2.89 -6.49
N ARG A 60 4.08 2.95 -6.85
CA ARG A 60 4.83 1.78 -7.31
C ARG A 60 5.58 1.08 -6.18
N GLN A 61 6.13 1.83 -5.26
CA GLN A 61 6.95 1.32 -4.17
C GLN A 61 6.28 1.59 -2.82
N VAL A 62 6.71 0.84 -1.81
CA VAL A 62 6.23 1.04 -0.44
C VAL A 62 6.42 2.49 0.00
N SER A 63 7.60 3.07 -0.31
CA SER A 63 7.88 4.46 0.04
C SER A 63 6.87 5.45 -0.55
N ASP A 64 6.35 5.17 -1.75
CA ASP A 64 5.33 6.02 -2.37
C ASP A 64 4.05 6.03 -1.54
N VAL A 65 3.68 4.88 -0.99
CA VAL A 65 2.47 4.76 -0.15
C VAL A 65 2.68 5.51 1.16
N VAL A 66 3.84 5.37 1.77
CA VAL A 66 4.17 6.09 3.01
C VAL A 66 4.03 7.59 2.80
N LYS A 67 4.60 8.10 1.70
CA LYS A 67 4.53 9.52 1.38
C LYS A 67 3.09 9.96 1.07
N TYR A 68 2.37 9.16 0.31
CA TYR A 68 0.98 9.48 -0.06
C TYR A 68 0.11 9.64 1.18
N LEU A 69 0.25 8.72 2.13
CA LEU A 69 -0.52 8.76 3.37
C LEU A 69 -0.07 9.94 4.24
N ALA A 70 1.23 10.20 4.31
CA ALA A 70 1.75 11.34 5.07
C ALA A 70 1.21 12.67 4.53
N ASP A 71 1.08 12.80 3.21
CA ASP A 71 0.53 13.99 2.58
C ASP A 71 -0.95 14.20 2.95
N LYS A 72 -1.63 13.14 3.37
CA LYS A 72 -3.00 13.21 3.88
C LYS A 72 -3.06 13.37 5.41
N GLY A 73 -1.90 13.52 6.05
CA GLY A 73 -1.84 13.65 7.51
C GLY A 73 -1.84 12.33 8.26
N ILE A 74 -1.62 11.21 7.57
CA ILE A 74 -1.63 9.88 8.18
C ILE A 74 -0.19 9.42 8.36
N THR A 75 0.26 9.41 9.62
CA THR A 75 1.61 8.99 9.97
C THR A 75 1.55 8.10 11.20
N GLU A 76 2.02 6.88 11.08
CA GLU A 76 2.05 5.93 12.19
C GLU A 76 3.44 5.38 12.43
#